data_67825ccbe1d3dfcbb3ee08e87ff122bf
#
_entry.id   67825ccbe1d3dfcbb3ee08e87ff122bf
#
_cell.length_a   1.000
_cell.length_b   1.000
_cell.length_c   1.000
_cell.angle_alpha   90.00
_cell.angle_beta   90.00
_cell.angle_gamma   90.00
#
_symmetry.space_group_name_H-M   'P 1'
#
loop_
_entity.id
_entity.type
_entity.pdbx_description
1 polymer ?
#
loop_
_entity_poly.entity_id
_entity_poly.type
_entity_poly.pdbx_seq_one_letter_code
_entity_poly.pdbx_strand_id
1 'polypeptide(L)'
;MKKSFLILSLAVLSLASCSSDDNSNNNAPVVEVPGEGGVLTPTTGGPNQGNQVYVDLSTGQSVSARRDSWDFGFNSGSEFRVIINGSIKMAVKKLATSNIDEVQTEDASVNVGFSTLSTLGYVDNPTGILAGAGNGEGTAIAEISATDADNKVYLVNLGFKVGTATPNPGSEASTGDARGWKKVRILREGNGYKIQYADLNATTHQEKVITKDAVANFTFFSLDTQNTVSVEPAKDKWDLNFTTFTNYFAYQGGFITYYYADFITSNIHGGTQVYEVLTSQFSYESFTESNVVDANFWASIADQRTLGAAWRNGGGPSTSPSVKDDRFYVVKDVAGNIYKLKFLALTNDAGERGYPAFDYKLLN
;
A
#
# COMPACT_ATOMS: atom_id res chain seq x y z
N MET A 1 -2.19 67.79 -32.98
CA MET A 1 -3.48 67.68 -32.30
C MET A 1 -3.47 66.36 -31.53
N LYS A 2 -3.23 66.42 -30.22
CA LYS A 2 -3.19 65.29 -29.27
C LYS A 2 -4.52 65.16 -28.63
N LYS A 3 -5.16 63.97 -28.71
CA LYS A 3 -6.38 63.66 -27.91
C LYS A 3 -5.96 62.70 -26.79
N SER A 4 -6.03 63.19 -25.56
CA SER A 4 -5.85 62.41 -24.35
C SER A 4 -7.21 61.72 -24.01
N PHE A 5 -7.16 60.41 -23.75
CA PHE A 5 -8.29 59.66 -23.16
C PHE A 5 -8.05 59.54 -21.66
N LEU A 6 -9.00 60.03 -20.90
CA LEU A 6 -9.05 59.98 -19.45
C LEU A 6 -9.80 58.68 -19.07
N ILE A 7 -9.15 57.77 -18.35
CA ILE A 7 -9.78 56.57 -17.80
C ILE A 7 -10.17 56.89 -16.36
N LEU A 8 -11.49 56.86 -16.10
CA LEU A 8 -12.08 57.05 -14.80
C LEU A 8 -12.14 55.70 -14.07
N SER A 9 -11.32 55.50 -13.05
CA SER A 9 -11.38 54.34 -12.17
C SER A 9 -12.44 54.52 -11.08
N LEU A 10 -13.46 53.67 -11.09
CA LEU A 10 -14.49 53.63 -10.08
C LEU A 10 -14.02 52.73 -8.93
N ALA A 11 -13.73 53.34 -7.78
CA ALA A 11 -13.44 52.60 -6.55
C ALA A 11 -14.74 52.24 -5.84
N VAL A 12 -15.01 50.95 -5.68
CA VAL A 12 -16.14 50.47 -4.83
C VAL A 12 -15.60 50.27 -3.43
N LEU A 13 -16.07 51.10 -2.51
CA LEU A 13 -15.90 50.93 -1.07
C LEU A 13 -16.92 49.91 -0.57
N SER A 14 -16.48 48.73 -0.16
CA SER A 14 -17.29 47.79 0.62
C SER A 14 -17.15 48.11 2.09
N LEU A 15 -18.27 48.54 2.70
CA LEU A 15 -18.41 48.73 4.13
C LEU A 15 -18.42 47.36 4.82
N ALA A 16 -17.41 47.09 5.63
CA ALA A 16 -17.41 45.97 6.56
C ALA A 16 -18.32 46.34 7.76
N SER A 17 -19.45 45.70 7.89
CA SER A 17 -20.27 45.69 9.10
C SER A 17 -19.74 44.63 10.03
N CYS A 18 -19.08 45.00 11.11
CA CYS A 18 -18.85 44.17 12.27
C CYS A 18 -20.14 44.06 13.07
N SER A 19 -20.74 42.89 13.19
CA SER A 19 -21.62 42.56 14.31
C SER A 19 -20.96 41.41 15.07
N SER A 20 -20.65 41.69 16.31
CA SER A 20 -20.17 40.75 17.33
C SER A 20 -21.33 39.89 17.83
N ASP A 21 -20.94 38.71 18.33
CA ASP A 21 -21.65 37.74 19.15
C ASP A 21 -22.50 36.69 18.40
N ASP A 22 -21.88 35.47 18.21
CA ASP A 22 -22.35 34.32 18.97
C ASP A 22 -21.32 33.17 18.81
N ASN A 23 -20.71 32.80 19.93
CA ASN A 23 -19.93 31.57 20.10
C ASN A 23 -20.88 30.37 20.05
N SER A 24 -21.09 29.80 18.89
CA SER A 24 -21.54 28.41 18.76
C SER A 24 -20.52 27.67 17.94
N ASN A 25 -19.59 26.96 18.63
CA ASN A 25 -18.77 25.93 18.07
C ASN A 25 -19.66 24.74 17.60
N ASN A 26 -20.42 24.96 16.55
CA ASN A 26 -21.02 23.86 15.79
C ASN A 26 -19.96 23.35 14.81
N ASN A 27 -18.98 22.60 15.33
CA ASN A 27 -18.25 21.63 14.53
C ASN A 27 -19.18 20.44 14.25
N ALA A 28 -20.22 20.67 13.45
CA ALA A 28 -20.86 19.55 12.77
C ALA A 28 -19.79 18.91 11.88
N PRO A 29 -19.61 17.59 11.92
CA PRO A 29 -18.69 16.92 11.00
C PRO A 29 -19.08 17.32 9.58
N VAL A 30 -18.09 17.80 8.80
CA VAL A 30 -18.29 18.05 7.37
C VAL A 30 -18.55 16.68 6.76
N VAL A 31 -19.79 16.43 6.38
CA VAL A 31 -20.14 15.22 5.62
C VAL A 31 -19.59 15.46 4.22
N GLU A 32 -18.47 14.83 3.90
CA GLU A 32 -17.94 14.82 2.53
C GLU A 32 -19.00 14.15 1.63
N VAL A 33 -19.46 14.85 0.61
CA VAL A 33 -20.35 14.27 -0.40
C VAL A 33 -19.46 13.45 -1.34
N PRO A 34 -19.68 12.14 -1.48
CA PRO A 34 -18.86 11.30 -2.33
C PRO A 34 -18.96 11.74 -3.79
N GLY A 35 -17.83 11.68 -4.51
CA GLY A 35 -17.81 11.94 -5.95
C GLY A 35 -18.59 10.89 -6.73
N GLU A 36 -19.28 11.31 -7.80
CA GLU A 36 -20.11 10.42 -8.64
C GLU A 36 -19.29 9.35 -9.38
N GLY A 37 -17.97 9.53 -9.48
CA GLY A 37 -17.05 8.65 -10.21
C GLY A 37 -16.33 9.36 -11.35
N GLY A 38 -15.65 8.59 -12.18
CA GLY A 38 -14.89 9.06 -13.33
C GLY A 38 -13.76 8.12 -13.72
N VAL A 39 -12.85 8.60 -14.57
CA VAL A 39 -11.67 7.85 -14.97
C VAL A 39 -10.46 8.32 -14.17
N LEU A 40 -9.76 7.38 -13.53
CA LEU A 40 -8.51 7.63 -12.81
C LEU A 40 -7.34 6.90 -13.47
N THR A 41 -6.17 7.53 -13.41
CA THR A 41 -4.90 7.02 -13.97
C THR A 41 -3.80 7.11 -12.90
N PRO A 42 -3.73 6.15 -11.96
CA PRO A 42 -2.74 6.15 -10.90
C PRO A 42 -1.30 6.17 -11.45
N THR A 43 -0.48 7.11 -10.98
CA THR A 43 0.88 7.34 -11.49
C THR A 43 1.91 6.42 -10.82
N THR A 44 1.88 5.13 -11.17
CA THR A 44 2.78 4.12 -10.57
C THR A 44 4.25 4.27 -10.97
N GLY A 45 4.54 5.07 -12.01
CA GLY A 45 5.90 5.33 -12.46
C GLY A 45 6.33 4.47 -13.66
N GLY A 46 5.38 4.11 -14.53
CA GLY A 46 5.64 3.38 -15.76
C GLY A 46 6.23 1.98 -15.50
N PRO A 47 7.06 1.44 -16.39
CA PRO A 47 7.54 0.06 -16.31
C PRO A 47 8.44 -0.22 -15.09
N ASN A 48 8.98 0.78 -14.45
CA ASN A 48 9.75 0.65 -13.21
C ASN A 48 8.85 0.61 -11.97
N GLN A 49 7.60 1.08 -12.07
CA GLN A 49 6.62 1.09 -10.98
C GLN A 49 7.21 1.61 -9.67
N GLY A 50 7.82 2.78 -9.75
CA GLY A 50 8.59 3.37 -8.65
C GLY A 50 7.75 3.81 -7.47
N ASN A 51 6.42 3.90 -7.63
CA ASN A 51 5.50 4.43 -6.64
C ASN A 51 4.49 3.38 -6.16
N GLN A 52 4.11 3.51 -4.89
CA GLN A 52 2.83 3.07 -4.35
C GLN A 52 1.86 4.24 -4.50
N VAL A 53 0.66 3.99 -5.04
CA VAL A 53 -0.33 5.03 -5.29
C VAL A 53 -1.60 4.68 -4.56
N TYR A 54 -1.91 5.47 -3.54
CA TYR A 54 -3.10 5.34 -2.70
C TYR A 54 -4.22 6.17 -3.30
N VAL A 55 -5.34 5.54 -3.59
CA VAL A 55 -6.52 6.15 -4.23
C VAL A 55 -7.67 6.17 -3.25
N ASP A 56 -8.28 7.34 -3.09
CA ASP A 56 -9.54 7.58 -2.38
C ASP A 56 -10.65 7.69 -3.43
N LEU A 57 -11.57 6.74 -3.45
CA LEU A 57 -12.68 6.71 -4.43
C LEU A 57 -13.72 7.78 -4.13
N SER A 58 -13.90 8.16 -2.86
CA SER A 58 -14.90 9.17 -2.48
C SER A 58 -14.55 10.56 -2.99
N THR A 59 -13.25 10.87 -3.09
CA THR A 59 -12.78 12.18 -3.58
C THR A 59 -12.18 12.14 -4.99
N GLY A 60 -11.88 10.96 -5.50
CA GLY A 60 -11.14 10.77 -6.75
C GLY A 60 -9.67 11.23 -6.66
N GLN A 61 -9.15 11.43 -5.45
CA GLN A 61 -7.78 11.86 -5.24
C GLN A 61 -6.82 10.69 -5.12
N SER A 62 -5.56 10.93 -5.41
CA SER A 62 -4.50 9.94 -5.18
C SER A 62 -3.26 10.58 -4.57
N VAL A 63 -2.60 9.81 -3.69
CA VAL A 63 -1.32 10.18 -3.07
C VAL A 63 -0.29 9.13 -3.45
N SER A 64 0.88 9.59 -3.92
CA SER A 64 1.97 8.71 -4.31
C SER A 64 3.12 8.78 -3.31
N ALA A 65 3.69 7.63 -2.96
CA ALA A 65 4.92 7.51 -2.21
C ALA A 65 5.89 6.59 -2.97
N ARG A 66 7.19 6.92 -2.92
CA ARG A 66 8.22 6.01 -3.46
C ARG A 66 8.15 4.68 -2.70
N ARG A 67 8.02 3.55 -3.41
CA ARG A 67 7.87 2.23 -2.77
C ARG A 67 9.15 1.75 -2.05
N ASP A 68 10.32 2.28 -2.38
CA ASP A 68 11.60 2.01 -1.70
C ASP A 68 11.98 3.05 -0.63
N SER A 69 11.03 3.93 -0.23
CA SER A 69 11.29 4.97 0.78
C SER A 69 11.12 4.50 2.22
N TRP A 70 10.59 3.31 2.47
CA TRP A 70 10.33 2.78 3.79
C TRP A 70 10.70 1.30 3.90
N ASP A 71 10.86 0.80 5.11
CA ASP A 71 11.23 -0.58 5.40
C ASP A 71 10.24 -1.28 6.32
N PHE A 72 9.80 -0.61 7.38
CA PHE A 72 8.89 -1.17 8.38
C PHE A 72 7.66 -0.29 8.56
N GLY A 73 6.48 -0.93 8.69
CA GLY A 73 5.23 -0.29 9.11
C GLY A 73 4.83 -0.78 10.48
N PHE A 74 4.81 0.10 11.46
CA PHE A 74 4.43 -0.18 12.85
C PHE A 74 2.94 0.04 13.03
N ASN A 75 2.18 -1.01 13.37
CA ASN A 75 0.74 -0.92 13.55
C ASN A 75 0.35 0.15 14.56
N SER A 76 -0.51 1.06 14.14
CA SER A 76 -1.00 2.18 14.96
C SER A 76 -2.21 1.80 15.83
N GLY A 77 -2.83 0.63 15.59
CA GLY A 77 -3.92 0.08 16.40
C GLY A 77 -3.48 -0.47 17.76
N SER A 78 -4.32 -1.29 18.38
CA SER A 78 -4.06 -1.87 19.71
C SER A 78 -2.97 -2.93 19.72
N GLU A 79 -2.79 -3.67 18.63
CA GLU A 79 -1.79 -4.74 18.51
C GLU A 79 -0.39 -4.18 18.31
N PHE A 80 0.62 -4.91 18.79
CA PHE A 80 2.03 -4.58 18.61
C PHE A 80 2.62 -5.40 17.48
N ARG A 81 2.18 -5.14 16.24
CA ARG A 81 2.60 -5.81 15.01
C ARG A 81 3.41 -4.88 14.13
N VAL A 82 4.32 -5.47 13.36
CA VAL A 82 5.19 -4.73 12.44
C VAL A 82 5.21 -5.46 11.11
N ILE A 83 4.84 -4.74 10.05
CA ILE A 83 4.93 -5.24 8.68
C ILE A 83 6.26 -4.85 8.06
N ILE A 84 6.71 -5.64 7.08
CA ILE A 84 7.87 -5.35 6.23
C ILE A 84 7.43 -4.88 4.85
N ASN A 85 8.32 -4.21 4.14
CA ASN A 85 8.00 -3.70 2.80
C ASN A 85 8.00 -4.81 1.74
N GLY A 86 6.86 -5.45 1.53
CA GLY A 86 6.66 -6.47 0.50
C GLY A 86 6.77 -5.94 -0.92
N SER A 87 6.69 -4.62 -1.14
CA SER A 87 6.76 -4.02 -2.47
C SER A 87 8.17 -3.97 -3.06
N ILE A 88 9.19 -4.23 -2.26
CA ILE A 88 10.60 -4.25 -2.67
C ILE A 88 11.28 -5.61 -2.39
N LYS A 89 10.50 -6.66 -2.18
CA LYS A 89 11.00 -8.02 -1.89
C LYS A 89 11.79 -8.13 -0.58
N MET A 90 11.43 -7.37 0.47
CA MET A 90 12.02 -7.56 1.78
C MET A 90 11.70 -8.95 2.34
N ALA A 91 12.65 -9.49 3.09
CA ALA A 91 12.49 -10.73 3.82
C ALA A 91 13.22 -10.65 5.16
N VAL A 92 12.67 -11.28 6.21
CA VAL A 92 13.26 -11.28 7.54
C VAL A 92 13.29 -12.68 8.14
N LYS A 93 14.30 -12.96 8.97
CA LYS A 93 14.42 -14.23 9.69
C LYS A 93 14.62 -13.97 11.18
N LYS A 94 13.73 -14.52 12.01
CA LYS A 94 13.88 -14.52 13.47
C LYS A 94 15.08 -15.37 13.88
N LEU A 95 15.96 -14.80 14.70
CA LEU A 95 17.11 -15.48 15.25
C LEU A 95 16.82 -15.96 16.69
N ALA A 96 17.70 -16.80 17.26
CA ALA A 96 17.54 -17.28 18.65
C ALA A 96 17.97 -16.24 19.69
N THR A 97 18.87 -15.33 19.30
CA THR A 97 19.44 -14.33 20.20
C THR A 97 18.56 -13.11 20.39
N SER A 98 18.71 -12.43 21.53
CA SER A 98 18.21 -11.07 21.79
C SER A 98 19.34 -10.03 21.85
N ASN A 99 20.61 -10.43 21.61
CA ASN A 99 21.73 -9.51 21.49
C ASN A 99 21.97 -9.17 20.01
N ILE A 100 21.61 -7.95 19.60
CA ILE A 100 21.75 -7.49 18.24
C ILE A 100 23.21 -7.31 17.82
N ASP A 101 24.11 -6.99 18.75
CA ASP A 101 25.49 -6.63 18.44
C ASP A 101 26.37 -7.86 18.09
N GLU A 102 25.93 -9.08 18.43
CA GLU A 102 26.64 -10.31 18.08
C GLU A 102 26.27 -10.91 16.71
N VAL A 103 25.21 -10.39 16.06
CA VAL A 103 24.75 -10.88 14.75
C VAL A 103 25.54 -10.20 13.64
N GLN A 104 26.33 -10.97 12.87
CA GLN A 104 27.20 -10.41 11.83
C GLN A 104 27.21 -11.24 10.52
N THR A 105 26.37 -12.26 10.40
CA THR A 105 26.39 -13.19 9.25
C THR A 105 25.07 -13.12 8.51
N GLU A 106 25.14 -12.97 7.19
CA GLU A 106 23.99 -13.06 6.30
C GLU A 106 23.56 -14.53 6.09
N ASP A 107 22.31 -14.70 5.70
CA ASP A 107 21.75 -15.98 5.31
C ASP A 107 21.01 -15.83 3.97
N ALA A 108 21.64 -16.24 2.90
CA ALA A 108 21.12 -16.11 1.54
C ALA A 108 19.78 -16.84 1.31
N SER A 109 19.37 -17.74 2.22
CA SER A 109 18.04 -18.37 2.16
C SER A 109 16.90 -17.41 2.51
N VAL A 110 17.21 -16.27 3.18
CA VAL A 110 16.23 -15.23 3.54
C VAL A 110 15.98 -14.32 2.35
N ASN A 111 15.09 -14.74 1.47
CA ASN A 111 14.77 -14.03 0.23
C ASN A 111 13.35 -14.31 -0.23
N VAL A 112 12.88 -13.53 -1.22
CA VAL A 112 11.64 -13.74 -1.98
C VAL A 112 11.98 -14.40 -3.31
N GLY A 113 11.38 -15.55 -3.62
CA GLY A 113 11.59 -16.24 -4.90
C GLY A 113 11.07 -17.66 -4.95
N PHE A 114 11.28 -18.29 -6.11
CA PHE A 114 10.82 -19.65 -6.41
C PHE A 114 11.65 -20.76 -5.75
N SER A 115 12.75 -20.44 -5.09
CA SER A 115 13.78 -21.44 -4.79
C SER A 115 13.39 -22.47 -3.74
N THR A 116 12.47 -22.15 -2.82
CA THR A 116 12.07 -23.10 -1.77
C THR A 116 10.68 -22.81 -1.19
N LEU A 117 9.95 -23.85 -0.79
CA LEU A 117 8.71 -23.74 0.00
C LEU A 117 8.95 -23.19 1.42
N SER A 118 10.21 -23.13 1.86
CA SER A 118 10.58 -22.68 3.21
C SER A 118 10.61 -21.15 3.39
N THR A 119 10.43 -20.38 2.31
CA THR A 119 10.50 -18.90 2.38
C THR A 119 9.24 -18.24 2.89
N LEU A 120 8.14 -18.95 3.09
CA LEU A 120 6.86 -18.39 3.54
C LEU A 120 6.99 -17.64 4.88
N GLY A 121 7.76 -18.16 5.82
CA GLY A 121 7.94 -17.56 7.13
C GLY A 121 8.82 -16.31 7.13
N TYR A 122 9.41 -15.94 5.99
CA TYR A 122 10.29 -14.78 5.88
C TYR A 122 9.59 -13.51 5.42
N VAL A 123 8.34 -13.60 5.00
CA VAL A 123 7.51 -12.50 4.53
C VAL A 123 6.19 -12.44 5.29
N ASP A 124 5.55 -11.28 5.31
CA ASP A 124 4.23 -11.13 5.89
C ASP A 124 3.19 -11.96 5.15
N ASN A 125 2.15 -12.38 5.84
CA ASN A 125 0.98 -12.98 5.20
C ASN A 125 0.39 -11.96 4.20
N PRO A 126 0.38 -12.29 2.90
CA PRO A 126 -0.05 -11.33 1.88
C PRO A 126 -1.54 -11.00 1.94
N THR A 127 -2.36 -11.74 2.69
CA THR A 127 -3.76 -11.35 2.92
C THR A 127 -3.90 -10.03 3.67
N GLY A 128 -2.84 -9.57 4.36
CA GLY A 128 -2.85 -8.37 5.19
C GLY A 128 -3.28 -8.62 6.63
N ILE A 129 -3.64 -9.85 7.01
CA ILE A 129 -3.93 -10.19 8.41
C ILE A 129 -2.63 -10.11 9.21
N LEU A 130 -2.64 -9.30 10.27
CA LEU A 130 -1.47 -9.06 11.11
C LEU A 130 -1.26 -10.17 12.15
N ALA A 131 -2.35 -10.70 12.72
CA ALA A 131 -2.31 -11.75 13.73
C ALA A 131 -1.97 -13.11 13.12
N GLY A 132 -1.13 -13.90 13.80
CA GLY A 132 -0.75 -15.24 13.38
C GLY A 132 0.49 -15.73 14.11
N ALA A 133 0.78 -17.01 13.94
CA ALA A 133 1.90 -17.71 14.61
C ALA A 133 3.25 -17.59 13.87
N GLY A 134 3.30 -16.93 12.72
CA GLY A 134 4.44 -16.95 11.79
C GLY A 134 4.30 -18.06 10.74
N ASN A 135 5.39 -18.39 10.01
CA ASN A 135 5.39 -19.40 8.93
C ASN A 135 4.33 -19.15 7.84
N GLY A 136 4.14 -17.88 7.47
CA GLY A 136 3.14 -17.47 6.50
C GLY A 136 1.79 -17.08 7.09
N GLU A 137 1.64 -17.12 8.41
CA GLU A 137 0.49 -16.61 9.13
C GLU A 137 0.86 -15.31 9.86
N GLY A 138 0.09 -14.25 9.62
CA GLY A 138 0.32 -12.94 10.23
C GLY A 138 1.62 -12.28 9.74
N THR A 139 2.19 -11.39 10.56
CA THR A 139 3.43 -10.68 10.23
C THR A 139 4.66 -11.58 10.35
N ALA A 140 5.65 -11.43 9.46
CA ALA A 140 6.92 -12.15 9.51
C ALA A 140 7.70 -11.83 10.79
N ILE A 141 7.59 -10.60 11.28
CA ILE A 141 8.02 -10.21 12.61
C ILE A 141 6.91 -10.62 13.60
N ALA A 142 7.24 -11.48 14.56
CA ALA A 142 6.31 -11.91 15.59
C ALA A 142 5.73 -10.72 16.36
N GLU A 143 4.57 -10.90 16.99
CA GLU A 143 4.04 -9.87 17.89
C GLU A 143 5.08 -9.46 18.92
N ILE A 144 5.24 -8.14 19.10
CA ILE A 144 6.22 -7.61 20.04
C ILE A 144 5.72 -7.86 21.47
N SER A 145 6.45 -8.70 22.20
CA SER A 145 6.14 -9.05 23.59
C SER A 145 6.33 -7.85 24.53
N ALA A 146 5.53 -7.79 25.58
CA ALA A 146 5.76 -6.86 26.67
C ALA A 146 7.03 -7.21 27.50
N THR A 147 7.53 -8.44 27.36
CA THR A 147 8.76 -8.91 27.98
C THR A 147 9.91 -8.80 26.98
N ASP A 148 10.83 -7.89 27.20
CA ASP A 148 11.94 -7.59 26.29
C ASP A 148 12.76 -8.82 25.89
N ALA A 149 13.01 -9.74 26.83
CA ALA A 149 13.79 -10.96 26.58
C ALA A 149 13.17 -11.90 25.53
N ASP A 150 11.86 -11.83 25.31
CA ASP A 150 11.14 -12.64 24.31
C ASP A 150 11.32 -12.08 22.90
N ASN A 151 11.55 -10.76 22.78
CA ASN A 151 11.76 -10.09 21.52
C ASN A 151 13.16 -10.39 20.98
N LYS A 152 13.21 -11.18 19.92
CA LYS A 152 14.46 -11.65 19.32
C LYS A 152 14.95 -10.70 18.22
N VAL A 153 16.22 -10.85 17.87
CA VAL A 153 16.82 -10.17 16.72
C VAL A 153 16.30 -10.79 15.44
N TYR A 154 16.08 -9.95 14.44
CA TYR A 154 15.78 -10.35 13.06
C TYR A 154 16.92 -9.99 12.13
N LEU A 155 17.36 -10.96 11.34
CA LEU A 155 18.17 -10.73 10.16
C LEU A 155 17.27 -10.20 9.05
N VAL A 156 17.65 -9.12 8.40
CA VAL A 156 16.84 -8.41 7.42
C VAL A 156 17.56 -8.35 6.08
N ASN A 157 16.98 -9.01 5.08
CA ASN A 157 17.28 -8.73 3.68
C ASN A 157 16.39 -7.55 3.25
N LEU A 158 17.02 -6.41 2.93
CA LEU A 158 16.32 -5.18 2.56
C LEU A 158 15.65 -5.21 1.17
N GLY A 159 15.78 -6.33 0.45
CA GLY A 159 15.27 -6.45 -0.91
C GLY A 159 16.02 -5.57 -1.89
N PHE A 160 15.29 -4.83 -2.73
CA PHE A 160 15.85 -4.16 -3.89
C PHE A 160 15.41 -2.69 -3.97
N LYS A 161 16.25 -1.86 -4.57
CA LYS A 161 15.86 -0.50 -5.01
C LYS A 161 14.86 -0.60 -6.17
N VAL A 162 14.18 0.49 -6.44
CA VAL A 162 13.40 0.64 -7.67
C VAL A 162 14.33 0.50 -8.88
N GLY A 163 13.91 -0.26 -9.87
CA GLY A 163 14.65 -0.41 -11.13
C GLY A 163 14.74 0.91 -11.91
N THR A 164 15.78 1.04 -12.70
CA THR A 164 16.04 2.21 -13.54
C THR A 164 16.21 1.87 -15.03
N ALA A 165 16.13 0.57 -15.36
CA ALA A 165 16.23 0.14 -16.74
C ALA A 165 14.99 0.53 -17.55
N THR A 166 15.17 0.72 -18.87
CA THR A 166 14.06 0.88 -19.81
C THR A 166 13.83 -0.48 -20.50
N PRO A 167 12.79 -1.21 -20.14
CA PRO A 167 12.52 -2.51 -20.74
C PRO A 167 11.85 -2.37 -22.10
N ASN A 168 11.76 -3.48 -22.85
CA ASN A 168 10.94 -3.55 -24.04
C ASN A 168 9.45 -3.30 -23.71
N PRO A 169 8.64 -2.76 -24.64
CA PRO A 169 7.21 -2.63 -24.47
C PRO A 169 6.55 -3.93 -23.97
N GLY A 170 5.61 -3.80 -23.04
CA GLY A 170 4.95 -4.95 -22.40
C GLY A 170 5.72 -5.60 -21.24
N SER A 171 7.02 -5.30 -21.09
CA SER A 171 7.82 -5.78 -19.97
C SER A 171 7.84 -4.78 -18.81
N GLU A 172 8.22 -5.24 -17.62
CA GLU A 172 8.50 -4.42 -16.45
C GLU A 172 9.98 -4.48 -16.06
N ALA A 173 10.47 -3.44 -15.39
CA ALA A 173 11.82 -3.36 -14.86
C ALA A 173 11.80 -2.78 -13.43
N SER A 174 10.89 -3.30 -12.60
CA SER A 174 10.60 -2.78 -11.25
C SER A 174 11.70 -3.09 -10.23
N THR A 175 12.58 -4.04 -10.51
CA THR A 175 13.65 -4.49 -9.60
C THR A 175 15.00 -3.92 -10.02
N GLY A 176 15.61 -3.14 -9.15
CA GLY A 176 16.95 -2.57 -9.32
C GLY A 176 18.02 -3.32 -8.50
N ASP A 177 19.02 -2.59 -8.02
CA ASP A 177 20.13 -3.13 -7.22
C ASP A 177 19.65 -3.63 -5.86
N ALA A 178 20.31 -4.67 -5.32
CA ALA A 178 20.09 -5.14 -3.96
C ALA A 178 20.46 -4.04 -2.94
N ARG A 179 19.63 -3.90 -1.89
CA ARG A 179 19.84 -2.92 -0.80
C ARG A 179 20.72 -3.46 0.32
N GLY A 180 21.04 -4.77 0.29
CA GLY A 180 21.91 -5.41 1.26
C GLY A 180 21.19 -5.89 2.52
N TRP A 181 21.94 -5.99 3.61
CA TRP A 181 21.51 -6.62 4.85
C TRP A 181 21.61 -5.68 6.03
N LYS A 182 20.63 -5.81 6.92
CA LYS A 182 20.60 -5.15 8.24
C LYS A 182 20.20 -6.18 9.30
N LYS A 183 20.28 -5.76 10.55
CA LYS A 183 19.73 -6.46 11.70
C LYS A 183 18.88 -5.52 12.51
N VAL A 184 17.76 -6.02 13.03
CA VAL A 184 16.84 -5.24 13.84
C VAL A 184 16.36 -6.03 15.04
N ARG A 185 16.03 -5.34 16.12
CA ARG A 185 15.28 -5.86 17.25
C ARG A 185 14.24 -4.82 17.65
N ILE A 186 13.02 -5.25 17.87
CA ILE A 186 11.92 -4.34 18.16
C ILE A 186 11.39 -4.64 19.55
N LEU A 187 11.16 -3.61 20.33
CA LEU A 187 10.68 -3.64 21.70
C LEU A 187 9.43 -2.77 21.82
N ARG A 188 8.67 -2.93 22.90
CA ARG A 188 7.64 -1.95 23.27
C ARG A 188 8.27 -0.78 24.01
N GLU A 189 7.80 0.42 23.72
CA GLU A 189 8.19 1.64 24.44
C GLU A 189 6.95 2.47 24.73
N GLY A 190 6.48 2.42 25.99
CA GLY A 190 5.19 2.99 26.34
C GLY A 190 4.03 2.41 25.50
N ASN A 191 3.26 3.26 24.83
CA ASN A 191 2.20 2.84 23.90
C ASN A 191 2.71 2.67 22.45
N GLY A 192 4.01 2.84 22.21
CA GLY A 192 4.62 2.72 20.90
C GLY A 192 5.70 1.63 20.87
N TYR A 193 6.69 1.85 20.03
CA TYR A 193 7.76 0.89 19.80
C TYR A 193 9.12 1.56 19.96
N LYS A 194 10.14 0.74 20.20
CA LYS A 194 11.54 1.10 20.05
C LYS A 194 12.19 0.11 19.09
N ILE A 195 12.73 0.59 18.00
CA ILE A 195 13.52 -0.19 17.07
C ILE A 195 15.01 -0.01 17.38
N GLN A 196 15.72 -1.11 17.59
CA GLN A 196 17.16 -1.23 17.57
C GLN A 196 17.57 -1.70 16.19
N TYR A 197 18.56 -1.07 15.56
CA TYR A 197 18.96 -1.39 14.18
C TYR A 197 20.46 -1.10 13.94
N ALA A 198 21.06 -1.89 13.07
CA ALA A 198 22.47 -1.72 12.69
C ALA A 198 22.76 -2.33 11.32
N ASP A 199 23.88 -1.92 10.72
CA ASP A 199 24.52 -2.67 9.64
C ASP A 199 24.90 -4.08 10.13
N LEU A 200 24.81 -5.06 9.22
CA LEU A 200 25.03 -6.44 9.63
C LEU A 200 26.40 -6.68 10.28
N ASN A 201 27.44 -6.03 9.78
CA ASN A 201 28.81 -6.14 10.28
C ASN A 201 29.13 -5.24 11.50
N ALA A 202 28.19 -4.39 11.95
CA ALA A 202 28.40 -3.52 13.09
C ALA A 202 28.36 -4.31 14.41
N THR A 203 29.15 -3.89 15.39
CA THR A 203 29.21 -4.43 16.76
C THR A 203 28.47 -3.57 17.77
N THR A 204 27.83 -2.52 17.30
CA THR A 204 26.96 -1.61 18.06
C THR A 204 25.74 -1.28 17.24
N HIS A 205 24.67 -0.85 17.89
CA HIS A 205 23.40 -0.51 17.23
C HIS A 205 22.96 0.91 17.55
N GLN A 206 22.00 1.38 16.79
CA GLN A 206 21.26 2.62 17.04
C GLN A 206 19.84 2.27 17.51
N GLU A 207 19.19 3.23 18.17
CA GLU A 207 17.82 3.09 18.64
C GLU A 207 16.95 4.26 18.15
N LYS A 208 15.69 3.97 17.88
CA LYS A 208 14.69 4.99 17.59
C LYS A 208 13.36 4.62 18.23
N VAL A 209 12.75 5.58 18.90
CA VAL A 209 11.37 5.44 19.40
C VAL A 209 10.40 5.78 18.26
N ILE A 210 9.40 4.92 18.08
CA ILE A 210 8.34 5.06 17.09
C ILE A 210 7.00 5.22 17.83
N THR A 211 6.39 6.39 17.68
CA THR A 211 5.07 6.69 18.21
C THR A 211 4.00 6.19 17.24
N LYS A 212 2.94 5.58 17.76
CA LYS A 212 1.77 5.21 16.96
C LYS A 212 1.04 6.46 16.49
N ASP A 213 0.72 6.52 15.21
CA ASP A 213 -0.10 7.59 14.62
C ASP A 213 -1.56 7.15 14.61
N ALA A 214 -2.41 7.75 15.45
CA ALA A 214 -3.81 7.37 15.62
C ALA A 214 -4.67 7.52 14.33
N VAL A 215 -4.24 8.38 13.39
CA VAL A 215 -4.98 8.62 12.14
C VAL A 215 -4.56 7.72 10.99
N ALA A 216 -3.42 7.01 11.10
CA ALA A 216 -2.91 6.09 10.10
C ALA A 216 -3.10 4.62 10.51
N ASN A 217 -3.06 3.69 9.55
CA ASN A 217 -2.99 2.25 9.88
C ASN A 217 -1.62 1.89 10.45
N PHE A 218 -0.56 2.51 9.90
CA PHE A 218 0.83 2.25 10.29
C PHE A 218 1.62 3.55 10.40
N THR A 219 2.60 3.57 11.32
CA THR A 219 3.69 4.55 11.32
C THR A 219 4.87 3.92 10.58
N PHE A 220 5.28 4.50 9.46
CA PHE A 220 6.35 3.94 8.63
C PHE A 220 7.72 4.46 9.04
N PHE A 221 8.73 3.59 8.94
CA PHE A 221 10.12 3.88 9.26
C PHE A 221 11.05 3.44 8.13
N SER A 222 12.03 4.27 7.83
CA SER A 222 13.07 4.02 6.84
C SER A 222 14.42 3.82 7.52
N LEU A 223 15.10 2.73 7.22
CA LEU A 223 16.48 2.48 7.64
C LEU A 223 17.50 3.35 6.89
N ASP A 224 17.14 3.81 5.67
CA ASP A 224 18.01 4.70 4.88
C ASP A 224 18.07 6.10 5.50
N THR A 225 16.92 6.67 5.86
CA THR A 225 16.84 8.00 6.48
C THR A 225 16.93 7.96 8.01
N GLN A 226 16.79 6.77 8.61
CA GLN A 226 16.76 6.54 10.06
C GLN A 226 15.65 7.34 10.77
N ASN A 227 14.55 7.58 10.07
CA ASN A 227 13.42 8.35 10.55
C ASN A 227 12.08 7.74 10.12
N THR A 228 11.02 8.21 10.77
CA THR A 228 9.66 8.00 10.29
C THR A 228 9.45 8.77 8.99
N VAL A 229 8.69 8.16 8.07
CA VAL A 229 8.41 8.69 6.74
C VAL A 229 6.91 8.64 6.45
N SER A 230 6.41 9.58 5.67
CA SER A 230 5.03 9.57 5.20
C SER A 230 4.93 8.64 3.98
N VAL A 231 4.03 7.67 4.04
CA VAL A 231 3.80 6.68 2.98
C VAL A 231 2.33 6.62 2.60
N GLU A 232 1.46 6.15 3.50
CA GLU A 232 0.01 6.11 3.26
C GLU A 232 -0.68 7.38 3.77
N PRO A 233 -1.82 7.79 3.19
CA PRO A 233 -2.70 8.79 3.77
C PRO A 233 -3.31 8.33 5.11
N ALA A 234 -4.12 9.19 5.74
CA ALA A 234 -4.93 8.78 6.88
C ALA A 234 -5.80 7.57 6.52
N LYS A 235 -6.04 6.67 7.47
CA LYS A 235 -6.69 5.36 7.26
C LYS A 235 -8.09 5.42 6.64
N ASP A 236 -8.75 6.57 6.73
CA ASP A 236 -10.06 6.85 6.15
C ASP A 236 -9.98 7.67 4.84
N LYS A 237 -8.78 7.85 4.26
CA LYS A 237 -8.52 8.68 3.09
C LYS A 237 -7.87 7.90 1.95
N TRP A 238 -8.06 6.61 1.91
CA TRP A 238 -7.69 5.78 0.78
C TRP A 238 -8.41 4.42 0.82
N ASP A 239 -8.64 3.84 -0.35
CA ASP A 239 -9.33 2.56 -0.54
C ASP A 239 -8.46 1.53 -1.22
N LEU A 240 -7.72 1.95 -2.26
CA LEU A 240 -6.93 1.08 -3.11
C LEU A 240 -5.47 1.57 -3.16
N ASN A 241 -4.52 0.63 -3.12
CA ASN A 241 -3.10 0.93 -3.28
C ASN A 241 -2.57 0.17 -4.51
N PHE A 242 -2.20 0.91 -5.55
CA PHE A 242 -1.55 0.41 -6.75
C PHE A 242 -0.05 0.31 -6.49
N THR A 243 0.51 -0.89 -6.55
CA THR A 243 1.88 -1.17 -6.12
C THR A 243 2.47 -2.39 -6.83
N THR A 244 3.69 -2.74 -6.50
CA THR A 244 4.26 -4.07 -6.67
C THR A 244 4.13 -4.81 -5.35
N PHE A 245 4.09 -6.15 -5.35
CA PHE A 245 3.70 -6.87 -4.16
C PHE A 245 4.32 -8.27 -4.07
N THR A 246 4.76 -8.66 -2.87
CA THR A 246 5.17 -10.03 -2.55
C THR A 246 3.96 -10.83 -2.11
N ASN A 247 3.61 -11.87 -2.85
CA ASN A 247 2.45 -12.73 -2.62
C ASN A 247 2.89 -14.20 -2.48
N TYR A 248 1.99 -15.03 -2.02
CA TYR A 248 2.13 -16.48 -2.12
C TYR A 248 1.60 -16.98 -3.45
N PHE A 249 2.30 -17.93 -4.01
CA PHE A 249 1.91 -18.60 -5.24
C PHE A 249 1.84 -20.11 -4.99
N ALA A 250 0.72 -20.75 -5.36
CA ALA A 250 0.56 -22.20 -5.25
C ALA A 250 1.47 -22.90 -6.27
N TYR A 251 2.31 -23.82 -5.82
CA TYR A 251 3.26 -24.52 -6.64
C TYR A 251 3.52 -25.93 -6.10
N GLN A 252 3.38 -26.96 -6.95
CA GLN A 252 3.68 -28.36 -6.64
C GLN A 252 3.10 -28.88 -5.32
N GLY A 253 1.87 -28.51 -5.01
CA GLY A 253 1.17 -28.93 -3.78
C GLY A 253 1.54 -28.16 -2.52
N GLY A 254 2.33 -27.08 -2.62
CA GLY A 254 2.66 -26.15 -1.57
C GLY A 254 2.56 -24.70 -2.04
N PHE A 255 3.25 -23.81 -1.34
CA PHE A 255 3.31 -22.39 -1.67
C PHE A 255 4.77 -21.93 -1.74
N ILE A 256 5.02 -20.97 -2.61
CA ILE A 256 6.28 -20.21 -2.68
C ILE A 256 5.95 -18.73 -2.65
N THR A 257 6.90 -17.91 -2.22
CA THR A 257 6.78 -16.46 -2.34
C THR A 257 7.10 -16.04 -3.77
N TYR A 258 6.28 -15.12 -4.31
CA TYR A 258 6.44 -14.59 -5.65
C TYR A 258 6.14 -13.10 -5.68
N TYR A 259 6.92 -12.37 -6.44
CA TYR A 259 6.79 -10.93 -6.59
C TYR A 259 5.97 -10.59 -7.83
N TYR A 260 4.99 -9.74 -7.66
CA TYR A 260 4.09 -9.26 -8.70
C TYR A 260 4.30 -7.78 -8.99
N ALA A 261 4.45 -7.42 -10.25
CA ALA A 261 4.21 -6.08 -10.75
C ALA A 261 2.71 -5.86 -11.00
N ASP A 262 2.26 -4.60 -11.09
CA ASP A 262 0.87 -4.20 -11.33
C ASP A 262 -0.11 -4.92 -10.39
N PHE A 263 0.12 -4.77 -9.11
CA PHE A 263 -0.70 -5.36 -8.07
C PHE A 263 -1.53 -4.29 -7.36
N ILE A 264 -2.71 -4.66 -6.89
CA ILE A 264 -3.59 -3.74 -6.18
C ILE A 264 -4.02 -4.38 -4.86
N THR A 265 -3.79 -3.67 -3.75
CA THR A 265 -4.32 -4.04 -2.44
C THR A 265 -5.44 -3.11 -2.03
N SER A 266 -6.40 -3.62 -1.26
CA SER A 266 -7.46 -2.82 -0.64
C SER A 266 -7.11 -2.48 0.81
N ASN A 267 -7.63 -1.35 1.29
CA ASN A 267 -7.43 -0.86 2.67
C ASN A 267 -8.32 -1.63 3.67
N ILE A 268 -8.02 -2.90 3.89
CA ILE A 268 -8.81 -3.72 4.84
C ILE A 268 -8.69 -3.22 6.28
N HIS A 269 -7.58 -2.57 6.65
CA HIS A 269 -7.38 -2.00 7.99
C HIS A 269 -8.18 -0.71 8.21
N GLY A 270 -8.48 0.03 7.13
CA GLY A 270 -9.42 1.16 7.14
C GLY A 270 -10.88 0.73 7.06
N GLY A 271 -11.15 -0.47 6.52
CA GLY A 271 -12.50 -1.02 6.38
C GLY A 271 -13.00 -1.17 4.94
N THR A 272 -12.17 -0.86 3.94
CA THR A 272 -12.52 -1.05 2.53
C THR A 272 -12.74 -2.53 2.21
N GLN A 273 -13.83 -2.82 1.49
CA GLN A 273 -14.22 -4.17 1.08
C GLN A 273 -14.40 -4.23 -0.44
N VAL A 274 -14.09 -5.37 -1.04
CA VAL A 274 -14.11 -5.53 -2.51
C VAL A 274 -14.63 -6.90 -2.89
N TYR A 275 -15.40 -7.00 -3.98
CA TYR A 275 -15.64 -8.29 -4.64
C TYR A 275 -15.63 -8.17 -6.15
N GLU A 276 -15.34 -9.27 -6.82
CA GLU A 276 -15.32 -9.40 -8.28
C GLU A 276 -16.71 -9.78 -8.81
N VAL A 277 -17.08 -9.21 -9.95
CA VAL A 277 -18.30 -9.58 -10.72
C VAL A 277 -17.87 -9.95 -12.13
N LEU A 278 -18.26 -11.14 -12.59
CA LEU A 278 -18.00 -11.56 -13.97
C LEU A 278 -19.02 -10.94 -14.91
N THR A 279 -18.56 -10.46 -16.09
CA THR A 279 -19.44 -9.86 -17.10
C THR A 279 -20.44 -10.84 -17.70
N SER A 280 -20.20 -12.16 -17.53
CA SER A 280 -21.18 -13.21 -17.86
C SER A 280 -22.40 -13.23 -16.93
N GLN A 281 -22.30 -12.64 -15.74
CA GLN A 281 -23.40 -12.53 -14.77
C GLN A 281 -24.14 -11.19 -14.91
N PHE A 282 -23.38 -10.09 -14.94
CA PHE A 282 -23.88 -8.73 -15.11
C PHE A 282 -22.93 -7.92 -15.99
N SER A 283 -23.44 -7.13 -16.93
CA SER A 283 -22.61 -6.14 -17.61
C SER A 283 -22.29 -4.97 -16.64
N TYR A 284 -21.13 -4.34 -16.81
CA TYR A 284 -20.76 -3.17 -16.03
C TYR A 284 -21.82 -2.06 -16.14
N GLU A 285 -22.33 -1.83 -17.33
CA GLU A 285 -23.31 -0.78 -17.62
C GLU A 285 -24.63 -1.02 -16.90
N SER A 286 -25.12 -2.26 -16.86
CA SER A 286 -26.43 -2.63 -16.27
C SER A 286 -26.39 -2.85 -14.76
N PHE A 287 -25.20 -2.94 -14.16
CA PHE A 287 -25.05 -3.18 -12.73
C PHE A 287 -25.40 -1.91 -11.93
N THR A 288 -26.33 -2.03 -11.00
CA THR A 288 -26.85 -0.95 -10.16
C THR A 288 -26.76 -1.35 -8.67
N GLU A 289 -27.05 -0.43 -7.76
CA GLU A 289 -27.10 -0.68 -6.32
C GLU A 289 -27.96 -1.90 -5.97
N SER A 290 -29.12 -2.08 -6.63
CA SER A 290 -30.01 -3.22 -6.39
C SER A 290 -29.41 -4.61 -6.70
N ASN A 291 -28.28 -4.65 -7.41
CA ASN A 291 -27.54 -5.87 -7.72
C ASN A 291 -26.42 -6.15 -6.70
N VAL A 292 -26.17 -5.23 -5.78
CA VAL A 292 -25.15 -5.40 -4.74
C VAL A 292 -25.57 -6.48 -3.76
N VAL A 293 -24.65 -7.40 -3.45
CA VAL A 293 -24.86 -8.48 -2.49
C VAL A 293 -23.85 -8.33 -1.36
N ASP A 294 -24.29 -7.87 -0.21
CA ASP A 294 -23.43 -7.61 0.96
C ASP A 294 -22.58 -8.81 1.37
N ALA A 295 -23.14 -10.02 1.28
CA ALA A 295 -22.42 -11.25 1.61
C ALA A 295 -21.16 -11.48 0.74
N ASN A 296 -21.10 -10.90 -0.47
CA ASN A 296 -19.94 -11.04 -1.34
C ASN A 296 -18.73 -10.26 -0.82
N PHE A 297 -18.92 -9.23 0.02
CA PHE A 297 -17.84 -8.48 0.63
C PHE A 297 -17.09 -9.24 1.74
N TRP A 298 -17.68 -10.27 2.31
CA TRP A 298 -17.13 -10.94 3.50
C TRP A 298 -15.75 -11.56 3.28
N ALA A 299 -15.48 -12.07 2.07
CA ALA A 299 -14.19 -12.66 1.77
C ALA A 299 -13.04 -11.62 1.80
N SER A 300 -13.33 -10.37 1.43
CA SER A 300 -12.33 -9.30 1.37
C SER A 300 -12.04 -8.63 2.70
N ILE A 301 -12.84 -8.86 3.73
CA ILE A 301 -12.57 -8.34 5.09
C ILE A 301 -11.23 -8.85 5.64
N ALA A 302 -10.84 -10.06 5.23
CA ALA A 302 -9.64 -10.73 5.69
C ALA A 302 -8.62 -10.96 4.55
N ASP A 303 -8.79 -10.32 3.39
CA ASP A 303 -7.87 -10.47 2.26
C ASP A 303 -7.80 -9.20 1.40
N GLN A 304 -6.72 -8.44 1.55
CA GLN A 304 -6.44 -7.22 0.78
C GLN A 304 -6.19 -7.48 -0.71
N ARG A 305 -6.09 -8.75 -1.16
CA ARG A 305 -5.69 -9.13 -2.53
C ARG A 305 -6.87 -9.40 -3.46
N THR A 306 -8.09 -9.06 -3.10
CA THR A 306 -9.28 -9.37 -3.92
C THR A 306 -9.16 -8.82 -5.36
N LEU A 307 -8.63 -7.61 -5.53
CA LEU A 307 -8.21 -7.13 -6.85
C LEU A 307 -6.89 -7.80 -7.27
N GLY A 308 -5.87 -7.68 -6.45
CA GLY A 308 -4.57 -8.31 -6.62
C GLY A 308 -3.97 -8.11 -7.99
N ALA A 309 -3.69 -9.20 -8.68
CA ALA A 309 -3.28 -9.25 -10.08
C ALA A 309 -4.40 -9.82 -10.99
N ALA A 310 -5.60 -10.07 -10.45
CA ALA A 310 -6.69 -10.75 -11.17
C ALA A 310 -7.32 -9.89 -12.27
N TRP A 311 -7.19 -8.57 -12.21
CA TRP A 311 -7.73 -7.61 -13.17
C TRP A 311 -7.04 -7.61 -14.54
N ARG A 312 -5.87 -8.26 -14.65
CA ARG A 312 -5.01 -8.21 -15.83
C ARG A 312 -4.46 -9.57 -16.25
N ASN A 313 -4.00 -9.66 -17.49
CA ASN A 313 -3.09 -10.65 -18.00
C ASN A 313 -1.68 -10.06 -17.94
N GLY A 314 -0.76 -10.72 -17.27
CA GLY A 314 0.61 -10.21 -17.05
C GLY A 314 1.50 -10.20 -18.29
N GLY A 315 1.02 -10.76 -19.40
CA GLY A 315 1.85 -10.96 -20.59
C GLY A 315 2.80 -12.16 -20.43
N GLY A 316 3.64 -12.36 -21.41
CA GLY A 316 4.62 -13.43 -21.49
C GLY A 316 5.43 -13.37 -22.79
N PRO A 317 6.31 -14.36 -23.07
CA PRO A 317 7.18 -14.32 -24.24
C PRO A 317 6.45 -14.16 -25.58
N SER A 318 5.17 -14.55 -25.65
CA SER A 318 4.37 -14.54 -26.88
C SER A 318 3.05 -13.79 -26.73
N THR A 319 2.80 -13.13 -25.60
CA THR A 319 1.54 -12.43 -25.32
C THR A 319 1.81 -11.07 -24.70
N SER A 320 1.16 -10.03 -25.23
CA SER A 320 1.19 -8.69 -24.63
C SER A 320 0.39 -8.66 -23.32
N PRO A 321 0.81 -7.86 -22.33
CA PRO A 321 -0.01 -7.62 -21.16
C PRO A 321 -1.28 -6.85 -21.55
N SER A 322 -2.39 -7.16 -20.87
CA SER A 322 -3.68 -6.54 -21.15
C SER A 322 -4.55 -6.53 -19.90
N VAL A 323 -5.54 -5.66 -19.86
CA VAL A 323 -6.63 -5.76 -18.89
C VAL A 323 -7.53 -6.94 -19.24
N LYS A 324 -8.26 -7.45 -18.26
CA LYS A 324 -9.33 -8.43 -18.47
C LYS A 324 -10.66 -7.70 -18.62
N ASP A 325 -11.41 -8.03 -19.66
CA ASP A 325 -12.72 -7.46 -20.01
C ASP A 325 -13.90 -8.32 -19.52
N ASP A 326 -13.59 -9.51 -19.00
CA ASP A 326 -14.56 -10.47 -18.50
C ASP A 326 -15.05 -10.20 -17.08
N ARG A 327 -14.60 -9.09 -16.44
CA ARG A 327 -14.89 -8.76 -15.04
C ARG A 327 -14.86 -7.26 -14.74
N PHE A 328 -15.49 -6.92 -13.63
CA PHE A 328 -15.38 -5.64 -12.94
C PHE A 328 -15.45 -5.88 -11.43
N TYR A 329 -15.30 -4.85 -10.63
CA TYR A 329 -15.26 -4.96 -9.17
C TYR A 329 -16.31 -4.05 -8.54
N VAL A 330 -16.80 -4.46 -7.37
CA VAL A 330 -17.62 -3.62 -6.51
C VAL A 330 -16.80 -3.33 -5.25
N VAL A 331 -16.67 -2.06 -4.92
CA VAL A 331 -15.86 -1.57 -3.80
C VAL A 331 -16.79 -0.84 -2.84
N LYS A 332 -16.74 -1.23 -1.56
CA LYS A 332 -17.34 -0.49 -0.46
C LYS A 332 -16.22 0.24 0.26
N ASP A 333 -16.24 1.57 0.23
CA ASP A 333 -15.21 2.39 0.85
C ASP A 333 -15.33 2.41 2.38
N VAL A 334 -14.39 3.09 3.04
CA VAL A 334 -14.35 3.22 4.50
C VAL A 334 -15.59 3.94 5.05
N ALA A 335 -16.17 4.86 4.29
CA ALA A 335 -17.38 5.61 4.66
C ALA A 335 -18.68 4.83 4.41
N GLY A 336 -18.60 3.69 3.72
CA GLY A 336 -19.73 2.83 3.38
C GLY A 336 -20.35 3.12 2.01
N ASN A 337 -19.78 4.03 1.21
CA ASN A 337 -20.21 4.28 -0.16
C ASN A 337 -19.84 3.08 -1.05
N ILE A 338 -20.69 2.77 -2.02
CA ILE A 338 -20.50 1.61 -2.90
C ILE A 338 -20.23 2.08 -4.31
N TYR A 339 -19.12 1.64 -4.86
CA TYR A 339 -18.68 1.94 -6.23
C TYR A 339 -18.59 0.68 -7.05
N LYS A 340 -18.88 0.77 -8.35
CA LYS A 340 -18.43 -0.22 -9.34
C LYS A 340 -17.20 0.32 -10.07
N LEU A 341 -16.25 -0.56 -10.40
CA LEU A 341 -14.96 -0.20 -10.96
C LEU A 341 -14.56 -1.19 -12.07
N LYS A 342 -14.21 -0.72 -13.26
CA LYS A 342 -13.63 -1.54 -14.34
C LYS A 342 -12.31 -0.96 -14.82
N PHE A 343 -11.36 -1.85 -15.13
CA PHE A 343 -10.07 -1.44 -15.69
C PHE A 343 -10.19 -1.16 -17.18
N LEU A 344 -9.48 -0.12 -17.64
CA LEU A 344 -9.45 0.35 -19.01
C LEU A 344 -8.10 0.12 -19.66
N ALA A 345 -7.00 0.28 -18.93
CA ALA A 345 -5.65 0.15 -19.45
C ALA A 345 -4.69 -0.42 -18.39
N LEU A 346 -3.62 -1.01 -18.86
CA LEU A 346 -2.42 -1.44 -18.12
C LEU A 346 -1.17 -0.82 -18.74
N THR A 347 -1.26 -0.48 -20.04
CA THR A 347 -0.16 0.08 -20.82
C THR A 347 -0.58 1.43 -21.40
N ASN A 348 0.41 2.25 -21.72
CA ASN A 348 0.20 3.45 -22.54
C ASN A 348 0.10 3.11 -24.05
N ASP A 349 -0.07 4.13 -24.91
CA ASP A 349 -0.17 3.97 -26.37
C ASP A 349 1.10 3.40 -27.03
N ALA A 350 2.27 3.55 -26.37
CA ALA A 350 3.52 2.94 -26.80
C ALA A 350 3.65 1.45 -26.39
N GLY A 351 2.66 0.91 -25.69
CA GLY A 351 2.68 -0.45 -25.16
C GLY A 351 3.56 -0.61 -23.91
N GLU A 352 4.01 0.47 -23.30
CA GLU A 352 4.79 0.42 -22.05
C GLU A 352 3.86 0.11 -20.88
N ARG A 353 4.29 -0.80 -20.01
CA ARG A 353 3.57 -1.29 -18.84
C ARG A 353 3.64 -0.29 -17.67
N GLY A 354 2.71 -0.42 -16.69
CA GLY A 354 2.68 0.43 -15.50
C GLY A 354 1.94 1.76 -15.71
N TYR A 355 0.94 1.75 -16.57
CA TYR A 355 0.02 2.86 -16.81
C TYR A 355 -1.43 2.41 -16.59
N PRO A 356 -1.79 2.01 -15.36
CA PRO A 356 -3.15 1.58 -15.08
C PRO A 356 -4.14 2.74 -15.27
N ALA A 357 -5.28 2.42 -15.87
CA ALA A 357 -6.44 3.30 -15.91
C ALA A 357 -7.69 2.50 -15.58
N PHE A 358 -8.62 3.11 -14.86
CA PHE A 358 -9.91 2.51 -14.55
C PHE A 358 -11.01 3.55 -14.51
N ASP A 359 -12.22 3.12 -14.87
CA ASP A 359 -13.46 3.85 -14.71
C ASP A 359 -14.16 3.36 -13.44
N TYR A 360 -14.68 4.28 -12.64
CA TYR A 360 -15.47 3.93 -11.46
C TYR A 360 -16.69 4.82 -11.35
N LYS A 361 -17.74 4.32 -10.72
CA LYS A 361 -19.00 5.03 -10.56
C LYS A 361 -19.64 4.69 -9.21
N LEU A 362 -20.12 5.73 -8.53
CA LEU A 362 -20.93 5.60 -7.33
C LEU A 362 -22.26 4.89 -7.68
N LEU A 363 -22.70 3.96 -6.83
CA LEU A 363 -23.93 3.20 -6.97
C LEU A 363 -25.04 3.66 -6.03
N ASN A 364 -24.70 4.24 -4.87
CA ASN A 364 -25.62 4.71 -3.84
C ASN A 364 -25.54 6.23 -3.63
#